data_4a1483d760f5ec6799c8787e947b5910
#
_entry.id   4a1483d760f5ec6799c8787e947b5910
#
_cell.length_a   1.000
_cell.length_b   1.000
_cell.length_c   1.000
_cell.angle_alpha   90.00
_cell.angle_beta   90.00
_cell.angle_gamma   90.00
#
_symmetry.space_group_name_H-M   'P 1'
#
loop_
_entity.id
_entity.type
_entity.pdbx_description
1 polymer ?
#
loop_
_entity_poly.entity_id
_entity_poly.type
_entity_poly.pdbx_seq_one_letter_code
_entity_poly.pdbx_strand_id
1 'polypeptide(L)'
;YSRQTDISSRYYNDAYMNSYYNSYYSGMYGYGMYNYGNYNNYENYYDPDKSIQMWGLAVMFGKRLKWPDDYFQFTAELSYQRYILSDWQYFPVTNGKCNNLSINLTLSRSSIDNPIYPRQGSEFSLSAQLTPPYSLFDGTDYSKYSTSNQDDMNKMHKWIEYHKWKFKSKIYIPLMD
;
A
#
# COMPACT_ATOMS: atom_id res chain seq x y z
N TYR A 1 12.23 11.08 -1.99
CA TYR A 1 11.74 12.06 -1.00
C TYR A 1 10.45 12.69 -1.50
N SER A 2 9.45 12.71 -0.68
CA SER A 2 8.18 13.37 -0.95
C SER A 2 7.73 14.14 0.29
N ARG A 3 7.25 15.35 0.11
CA ARG A 3 6.59 16.15 1.14
C ARG A 3 5.21 16.51 0.64
N GLN A 4 4.21 16.28 1.47
CA GLN A 4 2.84 16.61 1.18
C GLN A 4 2.28 17.47 2.32
N THR A 5 1.63 18.57 1.96
CA THR A 5 0.94 19.44 2.90
C THR A 5 -0.58 19.30 2.71
N ASP A 6 -1.34 19.45 3.78
CA ASP A 6 -2.80 19.39 3.70
C ASP A 6 -3.32 20.62 2.95
N ILE A 7 -4.05 20.39 1.86
CA ILE A 7 -4.63 21.47 1.05
C ILE A 7 -6.11 21.68 1.39
N SER A 8 -6.79 20.68 1.89
CA SER A 8 -8.07 20.73 2.63
C SER A 8 -8.43 19.32 3.07
N SER A 9 -8.93 19.17 4.29
CA SER A 9 -9.25 17.86 4.86
C SER A 9 -10.31 17.06 4.07
N ARG A 10 -11.17 17.74 3.29
CA ARG A 10 -12.17 17.09 2.43
C ARG A 10 -11.61 16.62 1.09
N TYR A 11 -10.81 17.43 0.41
CA TYR A 11 -10.24 17.07 -0.90
C TYR A 11 -9.29 15.88 -0.80
N TYR A 12 -8.57 15.78 0.33
CA TYR A 12 -7.67 14.67 0.60
C TYR A 12 -8.40 13.38 0.95
N ASN A 13 -9.46 13.48 1.75
CA ASN A 13 -10.26 12.31 2.11
C ASN A 13 -10.90 11.71 0.85
N ASP A 14 -11.40 12.53 -0.06
CA ASP A 14 -12.02 12.06 -1.29
C ASP A 14 -11.01 11.60 -2.35
N ALA A 15 -9.88 12.27 -2.51
CA ALA A 15 -8.86 11.90 -3.50
C ALA A 15 -7.99 10.72 -3.04
N TYR A 16 -7.61 10.66 -1.77
CA TYR A 16 -6.76 9.59 -1.24
C TYR A 16 -7.58 8.32 -0.98
N MET A 17 -8.76 8.45 -0.42
CA MET A 17 -9.70 7.33 -0.29
C MET A 17 -10.16 6.85 -1.66
N ASN A 18 -10.42 7.73 -2.61
CA ASN A 18 -10.80 7.35 -3.97
C ASN A 18 -9.62 6.71 -4.75
N SER A 19 -8.38 7.18 -4.59
CA SER A 19 -7.21 6.54 -5.18
C SER A 19 -6.88 5.21 -4.47
N TYR A 20 -7.05 5.13 -3.15
CA TYR A 20 -6.88 3.90 -2.39
C TYR A 20 -8.00 2.90 -2.71
N TYR A 21 -9.25 3.33 -2.79
CA TYR A 21 -10.39 2.52 -3.23
C TYR A 21 -10.29 2.15 -4.72
N ASN A 22 -9.91 3.06 -5.61
CA ASN A 22 -9.71 2.73 -7.03
C ASN A 22 -8.53 1.79 -7.27
N SER A 23 -7.43 1.89 -6.54
CA SER A 23 -6.36 0.89 -6.63
C SER A 23 -6.76 -0.46 -6.02
N TYR A 24 -7.71 -0.45 -5.07
CA TYR A 24 -8.22 -1.68 -4.44
C TYR A 24 -9.36 -2.33 -5.24
N TYR A 25 -10.21 -1.54 -5.91
CA TYR A 25 -11.42 -2.00 -6.58
C TYR A 25 -11.37 -1.96 -8.12
N SER A 26 -10.43 -1.23 -8.74
CA SER A 26 -10.27 -1.25 -10.21
C SER A 26 -9.84 -2.61 -10.77
N GLY A 27 -9.54 -3.58 -9.90
CA GLY A 27 -9.36 -4.97 -10.26
C GLY A 27 -10.64 -5.82 -10.18
N MET A 28 -11.76 -5.30 -9.67
CA MET A 28 -12.90 -6.16 -9.34
C MET A 28 -14.22 -5.83 -10.06
N TYR A 29 -14.49 -4.60 -10.44
CA TYR A 29 -15.72 -4.25 -11.21
C TYR A 29 -15.46 -3.00 -12.07
N GLY A 30 -15.37 -3.21 -13.39
CA GLY A 30 -15.44 -2.12 -14.36
C GLY A 30 -16.87 -1.62 -14.53
N TYR A 31 -17.25 -0.57 -13.80
CA TYR A 31 -18.33 0.33 -14.19
C TYR A 31 -18.09 1.69 -13.55
N GLY A 32 -17.80 2.67 -14.42
CA GLY A 32 -17.64 4.06 -14.01
C GLY A 32 -18.96 4.65 -13.55
N MET A 33 -19.01 5.09 -12.32
CA MET A 33 -20.07 5.94 -11.83
C MET A 33 -19.55 7.37 -11.80
N TYR A 34 -19.96 8.17 -12.78
CA TYR A 34 -19.74 9.60 -12.79
C TYR A 34 -20.57 10.25 -11.70
N ASN A 35 -19.95 10.60 -10.60
CA ASN A 35 -20.59 11.41 -9.57
C ASN A 35 -20.43 12.89 -9.91
N TYR A 36 -21.48 13.50 -10.45
CA TYR A 36 -21.60 14.95 -10.64
C TYR A 36 -21.84 15.59 -9.27
N GLY A 37 -20.80 15.81 -8.48
CA GLY A 37 -20.87 16.48 -7.19
C GLY A 37 -20.68 17.98 -7.32
N ASN A 38 -21.70 18.67 -6.96
CA ASN A 38 -21.91 20.08 -6.67
C ASN A 38 -20.64 20.88 -6.33
N TYR A 39 -20.24 21.77 -7.24
CA TYR A 39 -19.17 22.75 -7.03
C TYR A 39 -19.69 23.92 -6.20
N ASN A 40 -19.64 23.80 -4.89
CA ASN A 40 -19.89 24.93 -4.01
C ASN A 40 -18.66 25.23 -3.14
N ASN A 41 -18.08 26.39 -3.43
CA ASN A 41 -17.20 27.22 -2.59
C ASN A 41 -16.24 26.44 -1.67
N TYR A 42 -15.13 25.99 -2.22
CA TYR A 42 -13.99 25.55 -1.43
C TYR A 42 -13.07 26.77 -1.20
N GLU A 43 -13.16 27.40 -0.05
CA GLU A 43 -12.03 28.16 0.47
C GLU A 43 -10.87 27.17 0.61
N ASN A 44 -9.84 27.35 -0.21
CA ASN A 44 -8.58 26.60 -0.14
C ASN A 44 -7.90 26.93 1.18
N TYR A 45 -8.26 26.19 2.24
CA TYR A 45 -7.59 26.32 3.52
C TYR A 45 -6.28 25.50 3.42
N TYR A 46 -5.23 26.20 2.96
CA TYR A 46 -3.87 25.68 2.99
C TYR A 46 -3.32 25.87 4.39
N ASP A 47 -3.08 24.79 5.11
CA ASP A 47 -2.43 24.79 6.41
C ASP A 47 -0.98 24.29 6.25
N PRO A 48 0.01 25.19 6.24
CA PRO A 48 1.41 24.83 6.05
C PRO A 48 1.99 24.03 7.21
N ASP A 49 1.36 24.08 8.39
CA ASP A 49 1.81 23.38 9.59
C ASP A 49 1.43 21.88 9.55
N LYS A 50 0.38 21.55 8.80
CA LYS A 50 -0.03 20.15 8.56
C LYS A 50 0.73 19.54 7.40
N SER A 51 1.62 18.65 7.68
CA SER A 51 2.43 18.02 6.64
C SER A 51 2.82 16.58 6.95
N ILE A 52 2.95 15.81 5.89
CA ILE A 52 3.60 14.50 5.92
C ILE A 52 4.83 14.55 5.01
N GLN A 53 5.96 14.17 5.55
CA GLN A 53 7.17 13.97 4.78
C GLN A 53 7.50 12.49 4.75
N MET A 54 7.80 11.97 3.58
CA MET A 54 8.17 10.58 3.38
C MET A 54 9.47 10.48 2.60
N TRP A 55 10.37 9.66 3.07
CA TRP A 55 11.50 9.22 2.29
C TRP A 55 11.68 7.70 2.45
N GLY A 56 12.18 7.08 1.43
CA GLY A 56 12.37 5.64 1.42
C GLY A 56 13.42 5.17 0.45
N LEU A 57 13.87 3.96 0.69
CA LEU A 57 14.79 3.21 -0.15
C LEU A 57 14.21 1.83 -0.37
N ALA A 58 14.29 1.34 -1.61
CA ALA A 58 13.91 -0.02 -1.93
C ALA A 58 14.98 -0.67 -2.81
N VAL A 59 15.22 -1.96 -2.56
CA VAL A 59 16.08 -2.82 -3.38
C VAL A 59 15.25 -4.01 -3.83
N MET A 60 15.25 -4.26 -5.12
CA MET A 60 14.47 -5.33 -5.73
C MET A 60 15.38 -6.32 -6.45
N PHE A 61 15.09 -7.60 -6.27
CA PHE A 61 15.69 -8.71 -6.98
C PHE A 61 14.61 -9.52 -7.68
N GLY A 62 14.78 -9.78 -8.98
CA GLY A 62 13.86 -10.59 -9.77
C GLY A 62 14.59 -11.73 -10.47
N LYS A 63 13.99 -12.92 -10.46
CA LYS A 63 14.52 -14.11 -11.13
C LYS A 63 13.41 -14.91 -11.79
N ARG A 64 13.62 -15.27 -13.05
CA ARG A 64 12.80 -16.26 -13.74
C ARG A 64 13.21 -17.67 -13.29
N LEU A 65 12.23 -18.45 -12.86
CA LEU A 65 12.44 -19.82 -12.41
C LEU A 65 12.33 -20.77 -13.61
N LYS A 66 13.12 -21.82 -13.60
CA LYS A 66 13.08 -22.88 -14.63
C LYS A 66 12.25 -24.09 -14.20
N TRP A 67 11.87 -24.13 -12.94
CA TRP A 67 11.08 -25.20 -12.36
C TRP A 67 9.90 -24.59 -11.58
N PRO A 68 8.68 -25.13 -11.67
CA PRO A 68 8.23 -26.30 -12.43
C PRO A 68 8.12 -26.06 -13.95
N ASP A 69 8.00 -24.83 -14.42
CA ASP A 69 8.06 -24.42 -15.82
C ASP A 69 8.72 -23.03 -15.99
N ASP A 70 9.03 -22.67 -17.24
CA ASP A 70 9.72 -21.39 -17.54
C ASP A 70 8.84 -20.15 -17.43
N TYR A 71 7.57 -20.30 -17.06
CA TYR A 71 6.63 -19.18 -16.92
C TYR A 71 6.64 -18.55 -15.52
N PHE A 72 7.30 -19.21 -14.56
CA PHE A 72 7.40 -18.69 -13.19
C PHE A 72 8.44 -17.59 -13.06
N GLN A 73 8.05 -16.53 -12.34
CA GLN A 73 8.92 -15.44 -11.94
C GLN A 73 8.80 -15.20 -10.44
N PHE A 74 9.93 -15.12 -9.79
CA PHE A 74 10.03 -14.75 -8.39
C PHE A 74 10.64 -13.36 -8.27
N THR A 75 10.03 -12.51 -7.44
CA THR A 75 10.54 -11.17 -7.13
C THR A 75 10.59 -11.02 -5.62
N ALA A 76 11.71 -10.52 -5.11
CA ALA A 76 11.90 -10.16 -3.72
C ALA A 76 12.30 -8.69 -3.65
N GLU A 77 11.61 -7.91 -2.84
CA GLU A 77 11.88 -6.49 -2.62
C GLU A 77 12.04 -6.24 -1.13
N LEU A 78 13.10 -5.56 -0.75
CA LEU A 78 13.31 -5.01 0.57
C LEU A 78 13.10 -3.50 0.50
N SER A 79 12.15 -2.97 1.26
CA SER A 79 11.86 -1.55 1.29
C SER A 79 11.88 -1.00 2.72
N TYR A 80 12.49 0.17 2.86
CA TYR A 80 12.48 0.96 4.08
C TYR A 80 11.87 2.32 3.80
N GLN A 81 10.89 2.72 4.61
CA GLN A 81 10.20 4.00 4.50
C GLN A 81 10.16 4.67 5.88
N ARG A 82 10.44 5.96 5.89
CA ARG A 82 10.30 6.80 7.09
C ARG A 82 9.30 7.90 6.82
N TYR A 83 8.34 8.02 7.73
CA TYR A 83 7.31 9.03 7.75
C TYR A 83 7.60 10.02 8.87
N ILE A 84 7.51 11.31 8.58
CA ILE A 84 7.59 12.41 9.54
C ILE A 84 6.26 13.15 9.42
N LEU A 85 5.51 13.15 10.50
CA LEU A 85 4.14 13.66 10.58
C LEU A 85 4.12 14.93 11.44
N SER A 86 3.49 15.98 10.91
CA SER A 86 3.20 17.22 11.63
C SER A 86 1.71 17.49 11.54
N ASP A 87 0.99 17.35 12.64
CA ASP A 87 -0.47 17.51 12.77
C ASP A 87 -1.28 16.80 11.66
N TRP A 88 -0.84 15.58 11.28
CA TRP A 88 -1.43 14.80 10.18
C TRP A 88 -2.50 13.85 10.72
N GLN A 89 -3.78 14.19 10.52
CA GLN A 89 -4.93 13.50 11.12
C GLN A 89 -5.26 12.13 10.50
N TYR A 90 -4.68 11.80 9.34
CA TYR A 90 -4.99 10.57 8.61
C TYR A 90 -4.10 9.38 8.98
N PHE A 91 -3.25 9.55 9.99
CA PHE A 91 -2.40 8.49 10.52
C PHE A 91 -2.77 8.21 11.98
N PRO A 92 -2.52 7.00 12.50
CA PRO A 92 -2.75 6.69 13.92
C PRO A 92 -2.00 7.62 14.88
N VAL A 93 -0.90 8.19 14.39
CA VAL A 93 -0.07 9.16 15.07
C VAL A 93 -0.16 10.48 14.33
N THR A 94 -0.68 11.54 14.95
CA THR A 94 -0.83 12.86 14.32
C THR A 94 0.50 13.61 14.24
N ASN A 95 1.34 13.50 15.29
CA ASN A 95 2.65 14.12 15.38
C ASN A 95 3.69 13.09 15.76
N GLY A 96 4.72 12.94 14.94
CA GLY A 96 5.78 11.99 15.26
C GLY A 96 6.52 11.43 14.04
N LYS A 97 7.24 10.35 14.28
CA LYS A 97 8.05 9.66 13.27
C LYS A 97 7.70 8.18 13.30
N CYS A 98 7.31 7.64 12.15
CA CYS A 98 7.04 6.22 11.96
C CYS A 98 8.01 5.64 10.94
N ASN A 99 8.45 4.41 11.18
CA ASN A 99 9.30 3.67 10.28
C ASN A 99 8.58 2.42 9.79
N ASN A 100 8.77 2.10 8.53
CA ASN A 100 8.23 0.89 7.92
C ASN A 100 9.38 0.18 7.18
N LEU A 101 9.77 -0.97 7.66
CA LEU A 101 10.66 -1.88 6.96
C LEU A 101 9.84 -3.07 6.50
N SER A 102 9.77 -3.32 5.21
CA SER A 102 8.98 -4.41 4.68
C SER A 102 9.74 -5.23 3.65
N ILE A 103 9.44 -6.52 3.63
CA ILE A 103 9.90 -7.48 2.64
C ILE A 103 8.68 -7.87 1.80
N ASN A 104 8.73 -7.61 0.51
CA ASN A 104 7.72 -8.02 -0.46
C ASN A 104 8.25 -9.21 -1.25
N LEU A 105 7.56 -10.33 -1.16
CA LEU A 105 7.84 -11.54 -1.94
C LEU A 105 6.69 -11.76 -2.91
N THR A 106 7.00 -11.90 -4.19
CA THR A 106 5.99 -12.15 -5.22
C THR A 106 6.42 -13.32 -6.08
N LEU A 107 5.55 -14.31 -6.15
CA LEU A 107 5.64 -15.42 -7.10
C LEU A 107 4.53 -15.25 -8.13
N SER A 108 4.89 -15.10 -9.38
CA SER A 108 3.95 -14.97 -10.49
C SER A 108 4.22 -16.01 -11.57
N ARG A 109 3.15 -16.39 -12.25
CA ARG A 109 3.19 -17.25 -13.44
C ARG A 109 2.26 -16.66 -14.48
N SER A 110 2.75 -16.56 -15.71
CA SER A 110 1.94 -16.10 -16.83
C SER A 110 2.21 -16.98 -18.05
N SER A 111 1.19 -17.72 -18.47
CA SER A 111 1.22 -18.59 -19.65
C SER A 111 0.15 -18.19 -20.67
N ILE A 112 -0.20 -16.89 -20.71
CA ILE A 112 -1.15 -16.33 -21.67
C ILE A 112 -0.52 -16.21 -23.05
N ASP A 113 -1.33 -16.46 -24.09
CA ASP A 113 -0.92 -16.39 -25.49
C ASP A 113 -0.62 -14.95 -25.96
N ASN A 114 -1.42 -13.99 -25.50
CA ASN A 114 -1.27 -12.57 -25.87
C ASN A 114 -1.56 -11.66 -24.67
N PRO A 115 -0.62 -10.76 -24.27
CA PRO A 115 -0.82 -9.84 -23.14
C PRO A 115 -1.94 -8.83 -23.33
N ILE A 116 -2.24 -8.42 -24.57
CA ILE A 116 -3.22 -7.38 -24.87
C ILE A 116 -4.63 -7.96 -25.01
N TYR A 117 -4.76 -9.05 -25.77
CA TYR A 117 -6.03 -9.77 -26.02
C TYR A 117 -5.85 -11.26 -25.79
N PRO A 118 -5.79 -11.70 -24.51
CA PRO A 118 -5.58 -13.10 -24.20
C PRO A 118 -6.82 -13.93 -24.59
N ARG A 119 -6.60 -14.97 -25.37
CA ARG A 119 -7.64 -15.93 -25.77
C ARG A 119 -7.57 -17.23 -24.98
N GLN A 120 -6.36 -17.63 -24.59
CA GLN A 120 -6.14 -18.84 -23.83
C GLN A 120 -4.95 -18.70 -22.88
N GLY A 121 -4.94 -19.50 -21.82
CA GLY A 121 -3.86 -19.56 -20.86
C GLY A 121 -4.28 -19.14 -19.47
N SER A 122 -3.30 -19.01 -18.59
CA SER A 122 -3.54 -18.62 -17.21
C SER A 122 -2.47 -17.68 -16.69
N GLU A 123 -2.89 -16.78 -15.81
CA GLU A 123 -2.03 -15.88 -15.07
C GLU A 123 -2.39 -15.98 -13.60
N PHE A 124 -1.40 -16.19 -12.74
CA PHE A 124 -1.59 -16.07 -11.31
C PHE A 124 -0.40 -15.40 -10.64
N SER A 125 -0.66 -14.80 -9.52
CA SER A 125 0.32 -14.10 -8.72
C SER A 125 -0.02 -14.25 -7.24
N LEU A 126 0.96 -14.66 -6.45
CA LEU A 126 0.91 -14.69 -5.00
C LEU A 126 1.94 -13.71 -4.46
N SER A 127 1.50 -12.73 -3.70
CA SER A 127 2.36 -11.74 -3.06
C SER A 127 2.20 -11.79 -1.56
N ALA A 128 3.31 -11.73 -0.84
CA ALA A 128 3.38 -11.61 0.61
C ALA A 128 4.20 -10.39 0.97
N GLN A 129 3.60 -9.46 1.69
CA GLN A 129 4.29 -8.32 2.27
C GLN A 129 4.37 -8.52 3.77
N LEU A 130 5.58 -8.56 4.28
CA LEU A 130 5.90 -8.90 5.66
C LEU A 130 6.72 -7.78 6.27
N THR A 131 6.38 -7.37 7.48
CA THR A 131 7.22 -6.51 8.31
C THR A 131 7.76 -7.30 9.49
N PRO A 132 9.00 -7.04 9.95
CA PRO A 132 9.50 -7.71 11.14
C PRO A 132 8.62 -7.41 12.36
N PRO A 133 8.37 -8.39 13.23
CA PRO A 133 7.59 -8.20 14.47
C PRO A 133 8.46 -7.51 15.53
N TYR A 134 8.66 -6.20 15.41
CA TYR A 134 9.51 -5.42 16.32
C TYR A 134 9.04 -5.49 17.76
N SER A 135 7.73 -5.57 17.99
CA SER A 135 7.11 -5.70 19.33
C SER A 135 7.59 -6.93 20.08
N LEU A 136 8.02 -7.99 19.39
CA LEU A 136 8.56 -9.19 20.02
C LEU A 136 10.04 -9.04 20.40
N PHE A 137 10.76 -8.10 19.81
CA PHE A 137 12.23 -7.97 19.97
C PHE A 137 12.63 -6.80 20.88
N ASP A 138 11.78 -5.78 21.04
CA ASP A 138 12.12 -4.59 21.80
C ASP A 138 11.89 -4.75 23.32
N GLY A 139 11.26 -5.86 23.75
CA GLY A 139 11.01 -6.17 25.17
C GLY A 139 10.06 -5.19 25.87
N THR A 140 9.35 -4.37 25.11
CA THR A 140 8.46 -3.35 25.64
C THR A 140 7.08 -3.93 25.91
N ASP A 141 6.56 -3.71 27.13
CA ASP A 141 5.20 -4.09 27.50
C ASP A 141 4.20 -3.03 27.02
N TYR A 142 3.65 -3.24 25.84
CA TYR A 142 2.70 -2.32 25.20
C TYR A 142 1.35 -2.23 25.92
N SER A 143 1.02 -3.15 26.82
CA SER A 143 -0.23 -3.12 27.58
C SER A 143 -0.32 -1.94 28.56
N LYS A 144 0.82 -1.34 28.89
CA LYS A 144 0.93 -0.21 29.81
C LYS A 144 0.75 1.16 29.13
N TYR A 145 0.75 1.20 27.80
CA TYR A 145 0.60 2.45 27.06
C TYR A 145 -0.87 2.80 26.85
N SER A 146 -1.19 4.10 26.99
CA SER A 146 -2.53 4.61 26.78
C SER A 146 -2.70 5.16 25.37
N THR A 147 -3.78 4.77 24.70
CA THR A 147 -4.15 5.33 23.38
C THR A 147 -4.60 6.79 23.45
N SER A 148 -4.82 7.32 24.65
CA SER A 148 -5.20 8.74 24.87
C SER A 148 -3.98 9.67 24.96
N ASN A 149 -2.76 9.12 25.10
CA ASN A 149 -1.53 9.91 25.24
C ASN A 149 -0.74 9.86 23.94
N GLN A 150 -0.46 11.04 23.36
CA GLN A 150 0.27 11.16 22.09
C GLN A 150 1.70 10.59 22.16
N ASP A 151 2.38 10.74 23.30
CA ASP A 151 3.73 10.20 23.48
C ASP A 151 3.73 8.67 23.51
N ASP A 152 2.71 8.06 24.10
CA ASP A 152 2.55 6.62 24.12
C ASP A 152 2.18 6.11 22.72
N MET A 153 1.30 6.81 22.01
CA MET A 153 0.98 6.51 20.63
C MET A 153 2.22 6.58 19.72
N ASN A 154 3.08 7.56 19.90
CA ASN A 154 4.34 7.70 19.16
C ASN A 154 5.30 6.51 19.42
N LYS A 155 5.32 6.01 20.64
CA LYS A 155 6.15 4.83 21.00
C LYS A 155 5.57 3.55 20.41
N MET A 156 4.24 3.36 20.54
CA MET A 156 3.54 2.19 20.01
C MET A 156 3.65 2.06 18.49
N HIS A 157 3.58 3.19 17.78
CA HIS A 157 3.57 3.21 16.31
C HIS A 157 4.92 3.63 15.69
N LYS A 158 5.99 3.60 16.47
CA LYS A 158 7.35 3.90 15.99
C LYS A 158 7.76 3.00 14.81
N TRP A 159 7.35 1.75 14.85
CA TRP A 159 7.50 0.77 13.80
C TRP A 159 6.15 0.23 13.36
N ILE A 160 5.94 0.17 12.06
CA ILE A 160 4.71 -0.38 11.49
C ILE A 160 4.88 -1.88 11.34
N GLU A 161 3.97 -2.65 11.94
CA GLU A 161 3.97 -4.11 11.91
C GLU A 161 2.71 -4.63 11.24
N TYR A 162 2.87 -5.39 10.18
CA TYR A 162 1.76 -6.08 9.51
C TYR A 162 2.27 -7.21 8.61
N HIS A 163 1.38 -8.10 8.27
CA HIS A 163 1.55 -9.02 7.16
C HIS A 163 0.33 -8.93 6.24
N LYS A 164 0.59 -8.91 4.95
CA LYS A 164 -0.44 -8.80 3.92
C LYS A 164 -0.20 -9.83 2.84
N TRP A 165 -1.21 -10.63 2.58
CA TRP A 165 -1.22 -11.64 1.54
C TRP A 165 -2.17 -11.23 0.42
N LYS A 166 -1.74 -11.39 -0.82
CA LYS A 166 -2.55 -11.10 -1.99
C LYS A 166 -2.38 -12.21 -2.99
N PHE A 167 -3.50 -12.83 -3.34
CA PHE A 167 -3.57 -13.81 -4.42
C PHE A 167 -4.42 -13.26 -5.57
N LYS A 168 -3.93 -13.39 -6.80
CA LYS A 168 -4.63 -13.00 -8.01
C LYS A 168 -4.50 -14.13 -9.01
N SER A 169 -5.63 -14.53 -9.60
CA SER A 169 -5.69 -15.55 -10.65
C SER A 169 -6.62 -15.11 -11.76
N LYS A 170 -6.18 -15.36 -13.00
CA LYS A 170 -6.96 -15.17 -14.21
C LYS A 170 -6.77 -16.39 -15.10
N ILE A 171 -7.88 -16.90 -15.64
CA ILE A 171 -7.90 -18.05 -16.53
C ILE A 171 -8.68 -17.64 -17.78
N TYR A 172 -8.08 -17.85 -18.93
CA TYR A 172 -8.66 -17.57 -20.24
C TYR A 172 -8.95 -18.88 -20.96
N ILE A 173 -10.19 -19.08 -21.30
CA ILE A 173 -10.70 -20.30 -21.97
C ILE A 173 -11.33 -19.85 -23.27
N PRO A 174 -10.92 -20.41 -24.42
CA PRO A 174 -11.58 -20.10 -25.68
C PRO A 174 -13.04 -20.60 -25.65
N LEU A 175 -13.97 -19.76 -26.07
CA LEU A 175 -15.40 -20.11 -26.09
C LEU A 175 -15.81 -20.86 -27.34
N MET A 176 -15.08 -20.68 -28.45
CA MET A 176 -15.29 -21.35 -29.72
C MET A 176 -13.93 -21.48 -30.43
N ASP A 177 -13.71 -22.60 -31.09
CA ASP A 177 -12.61 -22.81 -32.03
C ASP A 177 -12.91 -22.18 -33.39
#